data_04625c5c3fbe7baf200ad051b3d035b0
#
_entry.id   04625c5c3fbe7baf200ad051b3d035b0
#
_cell.length_a   1.000
_cell.length_b   1.000
_cell.length_c   1.000
_cell.angle_alpha   90.00
_cell.angle_beta   90.00
_cell.angle_gamma   90.00
#
_symmetry.space_group_name_H-M   'P 1'
#
loop_
_entity.id
_entity.type
_entity.pdbx_description
1 polymer ?
#
loop_
_entity_poly.entity_id
_entity_poly.type
_entity_poly.pdbx_seq_one_letter_code
_entity_poly.pdbx_strand_id
1 'polypeptide(L)'
;MISIARCIYLGDMPAMQLMLGLKNRRARAFYKTRANGGVGAIIMCATSVDLFVNNAAWDRPKGVAQFIGAMQTITSEIRNSGAKIGIQLWHGNQLPAGDGSLEVPGSASVAPTADEGRRALTIAEIETIIKKFGQAAKAARQAGFDFIEIHGAHGYLPCQFFSAADNRRTDRYGGHLESRMRFGLEIVASIRAAVGKDYPVFYRIGAKEKRPGGITISQSKLFAAELEKAGVDAFDVSIGLPSGRNASPTKRAKMGTFVDMATAIKKSVSVPVMAVGRINLPEVAENILNQEKADLIGIARQLVTDPKWPNKVKKGQDDTIVACISCNTCFNPMLGEKWKFGDPVCKVNKSAGCESDG
;
A
#
# COMPACT_ATOMS: atom_id res chain seq x y z
N MET A 1 0.46 -15.60 14.84
CA MET A 1 0.46 -14.16 14.43
C MET A 1 1.12 -14.03 13.07
N ILE A 2 0.44 -13.42 12.10
CA ILE A 2 1.02 -13.06 10.81
C ILE A 2 1.29 -11.57 10.87
N SER A 3 2.56 -11.16 10.83
CA SER A 3 2.95 -9.75 10.73
C SER A 3 3.27 -9.42 9.28
N ILE A 4 2.75 -8.30 8.80
CA ILE A 4 2.98 -7.81 7.45
C ILE A 4 3.82 -6.54 7.55
N ALA A 5 5.06 -6.61 7.05
CA ALA A 5 5.94 -5.47 6.95
C ALA A 5 5.54 -4.62 5.74
N ARG A 6 5.22 -3.36 5.98
CA ARG A 6 5.04 -2.37 4.90
C ARG A 6 6.34 -1.67 4.60
N CYS A 7 6.56 -1.43 3.32
CA CYS A 7 7.68 -0.60 2.91
C CYS A 7 7.55 0.82 3.45
N ILE A 8 8.65 1.31 3.92
CA ILE A 8 8.91 2.72 4.09
C ILE A 8 9.79 3.13 2.92
N TYR A 9 9.42 4.19 2.26
CA TYR A 9 10.11 4.72 1.10
C TYR A 9 11.58 4.98 1.43
N LEU A 10 12.48 4.44 0.63
CA LEU A 10 13.93 4.60 0.81
C LEU A 10 14.46 5.75 -0.08
N GLY A 11 13.92 6.98 0.11
CA GLY A 11 14.48 8.21 -0.45
C GLY A 11 14.00 8.66 -1.83
N ASP A 12 14.44 9.82 -2.27
CA ASP A 12 14.08 10.59 -3.48
C ASP A 12 14.34 9.92 -4.84
N MET A 13 14.59 8.64 -4.87
CA MET A 13 14.58 7.95 -6.14
C MET A 13 13.13 7.77 -6.56
N PRO A 14 12.73 8.18 -7.78
CA PRO A 14 11.48 7.75 -8.37
C PRO A 14 11.28 6.27 -8.05
N ALA A 15 10.11 5.90 -7.56
CA ALA A 15 9.82 4.51 -7.13
C ALA A 15 10.33 3.48 -8.13
N MET A 16 10.47 3.88 -9.37
CA MET A 16 10.99 3.13 -10.48
C MET A 16 12.53 3.02 -10.52
N GLN A 17 13.31 4.07 -10.18
CA GLN A 17 14.77 3.93 -10.11
C GLN A 17 15.15 3.05 -8.92
N LEU A 18 14.36 3.08 -7.82
CA LEU A 18 14.49 2.12 -6.74
C LEU A 18 14.15 0.69 -7.21
N MET A 19 13.17 0.55 -8.10
CA MET A 19 12.72 -0.73 -8.66
C MET A 19 13.56 -1.20 -9.84
N LEU A 20 14.04 -0.29 -10.69
CA LEU A 20 14.92 -0.58 -11.84
C LEU A 20 16.41 -0.52 -11.47
N GLY A 21 16.76 0.09 -10.37
CA GLY A 21 18.08 -0.03 -9.77
C GLY A 21 18.31 -1.47 -9.32
N LEU A 22 18.41 -2.36 -10.31
CA LEU A 22 18.78 -3.78 -10.22
C LEU A 22 20.01 -4.04 -9.35
N LYS A 23 20.74 -3.00 -8.99
CA LYS A 23 21.90 -2.96 -8.11
C LYS A 23 21.56 -2.44 -6.71
N ASN A 24 20.27 -2.24 -6.37
CA ASN A 24 19.95 -1.69 -5.06
C ASN A 24 20.02 -2.79 -3.98
N ARG A 25 21.24 -3.13 -3.61
CA ARG A 25 21.57 -4.02 -2.49
C ARG A 25 20.81 -3.64 -1.23
N ARG A 26 20.58 -2.34 -1.02
CA ARG A 26 19.90 -1.80 0.17
C ARG A 26 18.43 -2.20 0.23
N ALA A 27 17.65 -2.06 -0.86
CA ALA A 27 16.25 -2.46 -0.89
C ALA A 27 16.11 -3.97 -0.65
N ARG A 28 16.95 -4.78 -1.29
CA ARG A 28 16.99 -6.24 -1.08
C ARG A 28 17.32 -6.57 0.39
N ALA A 29 18.40 -5.99 0.93
CA ALA A 29 18.81 -6.20 2.31
C ALA A 29 17.72 -5.76 3.29
N PHE A 30 17.06 -4.62 3.04
CA PHE A 30 15.95 -4.12 3.86
C PHE A 30 14.81 -5.15 3.98
N TYR A 31 14.32 -5.66 2.86
CA TYR A 31 13.23 -6.65 2.87
C TYR A 31 13.69 -8.00 3.44
N LYS A 32 14.87 -8.47 3.04
CA LYS A 32 15.45 -9.75 3.50
C LYS A 32 15.67 -9.76 5.02
N THR A 33 16.15 -8.66 5.59
CA THR A 33 16.35 -8.54 7.04
C THR A 33 15.04 -8.72 7.81
N ARG A 34 13.92 -8.20 7.29
CA ARG A 34 12.60 -8.35 7.90
C ARG A 34 12.01 -9.74 7.67
N ALA A 35 12.20 -10.32 6.50
CA ALA A 35 11.82 -11.70 6.23
C ALA A 35 12.55 -12.67 7.20
N ASN A 36 13.87 -12.55 7.33
CA ASN A 36 14.67 -13.31 8.30
C ASN A 36 14.28 -12.98 9.76
N GLY A 37 13.70 -11.83 10.00
CA GLY A 37 13.17 -11.39 11.29
C GLY A 37 11.87 -12.08 11.72
N GLY A 38 11.30 -12.92 10.85
CA GLY A 38 10.16 -13.79 11.17
C GLY A 38 8.80 -13.20 10.77
N VAL A 39 8.74 -12.20 9.87
CA VAL A 39 7.44 -11.77 9.32
C VAL A 39 6.84 -12.89 8.47
N GLY A 40 5.53 -13.11 8.57
CA GLY A 40 4.81 -14.09 7.74
C GLY A 40 4.62 -13.61 6.31
N ALA A 41 4.44 -12.32 6.10
CA ALA A 41 4.31 -11.71 4.78
C ALA A 41 4.85 -10.28 4.75
N ILE A 42 5.26 -9.84 3.58
CA ILE A 42 5.69 -8.46 3.29
C ILE A 42 4.81 -7.88 2.20
N ILE A 43 4.25 -6.70 2.42
CA ILE A 43 3.65 -5.88 1.36
C ILE A 43 4.70 -4.87 0.92
N MET A 44 5.24 -5.05 -0.28
CA MET A 44 6.18 -4.12 -0.87
C MET A 44 5.49 -2.78 -1.18
N CYS A 45 6.26 -1.69 -1.18
CA CYS A 45 5.73 -0.33 -1.28
C CYS A 45 4.83 -0.10 -2.50
N ALA A 46 4.02 0.96 -2.38
CA ALA A 46 3.11 1.38 -3.43
C ALA A 46 3.84 1.61 -4.75
N THR A 47 3.41 0.88 -5.76
CA THR A 47 3.94 0.89 -7.11
C THR A 47 2.89 1.44 -8.06
N SER A 48 3.24 2.50 -8.82
CA SER A 48 2.29 3.10 -9.75
C SER A 48 1.95 2.12 -10.88
N VAL A 49 0.64 2.00 -11.14
CA VAL A 49 0.16 1.20 -12.27
C VAL A 49 0.54 1.81 -13.63
N ASP A 50 0.92 3.08 -13.65
CA ASP A 50 1.41 3.76 -14.86
C ASP A 50 2.75 3.21 -15.34
N LEU A 51 3.52 2.57 -14.45
CA LEU A 51 4.76 1.89 -14.83
C LEU A 51 4.57 0.72 -15.79
N PHE A 52 3.37 0.17 -15.88
CA PHE A 52 3.08 -1.04 -16.63
C PHE A 52 2.39 -0.78 -17.98
N VAL A 53 2.39 0.46 -18.45
CA VAL A 53 1.70 0.85 -19.69
C VAL A 53 2.70 1.27 -20.76
N ASN A 54 2.35 0.97 -22.00
CA ASN A 54 3.08 1.45 -23.16
C ASN A 54 2.94 2.97 -23.33
N ASN A 55 3.94 3.75 -23.07
CA ASN A 55 4.09 5.13 -23.48
C ASN A 55 5.50 5.30 -24.11
N ALA A 56 5.64 6.20 -25.07
CA ALA A 56 6.80 6.26 -25.95
C ALA A 56 8.13 6.64 -25.26
N ALA A 57 8.10 7.25 -24.06
CA ALA A 57 9.28 7.67 -23.34
C ALA A 57 10.03 6.54 -22.61
N TRP A 58 9.42 5.37 -22.59
CA TRP A 58 10.04 4.15 -22.11
C TRP A 58 10.08 3.19 -23.28
N ASP A 59 11.25 2.76 -23.69
CA ASP A 59 11.46 1.63 -24.62
C ASP A 59 10.95 0.34 -23.92
N ARG A 60 9.69 0.04 -24.07
CA ARG A 60 8.85 -0.49 -23.01
C ARG A 60 8.57 -1.94 -22.90
N PRO A 61 8.62 -2.71 -23.94
CA PRO A 61 8.73 -4.15 -23.74
C PRO A 61 9.92 -4.47 -22.84
N LYS A 62 11.03 -3.71 -22.94
CA LYS A 62 12.21 -3.82 -22.11
C LYS A 62 11.97 -3.34 -20.68
N GLY A 63 11.24 -2.24 -20.45
CA GLY A 63 10.99 -1.69 -19.11
C GLY A 63 10.18 -2.64 -18.22
N VAL A 64 9.08 -3.21 -18.73
CA VAL A 64 8.27 -4.19 -17.99
C VAL A 64 9.05 -5.50 -17.78
N ALA A 65 9.79 -5.98 -18.78
CA ALA A 65 10.61 -7.18 -18.65
C ALA A 65 11.75 -6.99 -17.64
N GLN A 66 12.39 -5.83 -17.62
CA GLN A 66 13.41 -5.47 -16.62
C GLN A 66 12.82 -5.42 -15.21
N PHE A 67 11.62 -4.83 -15.05
CA PHE A 67 10.90 -4.84 -13.78
C PHE A 67 10.65 -6.28 -13.31
N ILE A 68 10.09 -7.13 -14.18
CA ILE A 68 9.81 -8.53 -13.86
C ILE A 68 11.09 -9.24 -13.40
N GLY A 69 12.19 -9.15 -14.16
CA GLY A 69 13.45 -9.77 -13.82
C GLY A 69 14.05 -9.29 -12.49
N ALA A 70 13.97 -7.98 -12.24
CA ALA A 70 14.44 -7.38 -10.98
C ALA A 70 13.64 -7.90 -9.79
N MET A 71 12.32 -7.93 -9.93
CA MET A 71 11.43 -8.36 -8.85
C MET A 71 11.51 -9.86 -8.60
N GLN A 72 11.74 -10.69 -9.62
CA GLN A 72 11.95 -12.13 -9.45
C GLN A 72 13.11 -12.44 -8.52
N THR A 73 14.17 -11.65 -8.55
CA THR A 73 15.29 -11.79 -7.59
C THR A 73 14.82 -11.49 -6.16
N ILE A 74 14.09 -10.42 -5.95
CA ILE A 74 13.59 -10.04 -4.61
C ILE A 74 12.57 -11.05 -4.10
N THR A 75 11.59 -11.42 -4.92
CA THR A 75 10.51 -12.34 -4.51
C THR A 75 11.04 -13.72 -4.17
N SER A 76 12.04 -14.23 -4.93
CA SER A 76 12.68 -15.50 -4.62
C SER A 76 13.49 -15.46 -3.31
N GLU A 77 14.27 -14.40 -3.07
CA GLU A 77 15.01 -14.24 -1.81
C GLU A 77 14.11 -14.18 -0.58
N ILE A 78 12.99 -13.47 -0.67
CA ILE A 78 12.03 -13.37 0.43
C ILE A 78 11.34 -14.70 0.68
N ARG A 79 10.93 -15.41 -0.38
CA ARG A 79 10.33 -16.74 -0.24
C ARG A 79 11.30 -17.77 0.34
N ASN A 80 12.56 -17.70 -0.03
CA ASN A 80 13.62 -18.56 0.56
C ASN A 80 13.83 -18.29 2.05
N SER A 81 13.43 -17.12 2.55
CA SER A 81 13.41 -16.80 3.99
C SER A 81 12.12 -17.29 4.69
N GLY A 82 11.20 -17.96 3.98
CA GLY A 82 9.94 -18.48 4.53
C GLY A 82 8.80 -17.46 4.59
N ALA A 83 9.01 -16.24 4.18
CA ALA A 83 7.97 -15.20 4.14
C ALA A 83 7.29 -15.15 2.77
N LYS A 84 6.02 -14.73 2.75
CA LYS A 84 5.30 -14.35 1.53
C LYS A 84 5.61 -12.89 1.16
N ILE A 85 5.50 -12.56 -0.12
CA ILE A 85 5.69 -11.18 -0.58
C ILE A 85 4.60 -10.77 -1.56
N GLY A 86 3.93 -9.65 -1.26
CA GLY A 86 2.98 -8.99 -2.14
C GLY A 86 3.46 -7.61 -2.54
N ILE A 87 2.79 -7.04 -3.54
CA ILE A 87 3.04 -5.68 -4.01
C ILE A 87 1.77 -4.85 -3.88
N GLN A 88 1.91 -3.59 -3.41
CA GLN A 88 0.79 -2.66 -3.39
C GLN A 88 0.73 -1.88 -4.71
N LEU A 89 -0.39 -1.97 -5.40
CA LEU A 89 -0.66 -1.24 -6.64
C LEU A 89 -1.45 0.05 -6.33
N TRP A 90 -1.03 1.16 -6.93
CA TRP A 90 -1.67 2.45 -6.69
C TRP A 90 -1.68 3.34 -7.94
N HIS A 91 -2.53 4.37 -7.92
CA HIS A 91 -2.51 5.47 -8.86
C HIS A 91 -2.39 6.78 -8.10
N GLY A 92 -1.35 7.56 -8.43
CA GLY A 92 -0.92 8.74 -7.68
C GLY A 92 -1.60 10.04 -8.05
N ASN A 93 -2.76 10.00 -8.72
CA ASN A 93 -3.52 11.19 -9.17
C ASN A 93 -2.77 12.08 -10.19
N GLN A 94 -1.79 11.51 -10.89
CA GLN A 94 -1.08 12.20 -11.96
C GLN A 94 -1.19 11.36 -13.23
N LEU A 95 -1.40 12.01 -14.36
CA LEU A 95 -1.24 11.35 -15.66
C LEU A 95 0.22 11.50 -16.09
N PRO A 96 0.78 10.50 -16.76
CA PRO A 96 2.10 10.64 -17.38
C PRO A 96 2.08 11.86 -18.32
N ALA A 97 3.16 12.64 -18.32
CA ALA A 97 3.35 13.67 -19.32
C ALA A 97 3.38 13.05 -20.73
N GLY A 98 3.09 13.84 -21.76
CA GLY A 98 3.08 13.36 -23.13
C GLY A 98 4.41 12.75 -23.61
N ASP A 99 5.53 13.09 -22.94
CA ASP A 99 6.85 12.49 -23.13
C ASP A 99 7.05 11.20 -22.31
N GLY A 100 6.07 10.82 -21.49
CA GLY A 100 6.07 9.61 -20.67
C GLY A 100 6.83 9.65 -19.37
N SER A 101 7.36 10.77 -18.95
CA SER A 101 7.92 10.91 -17.62
C SER A 101 6.81 10.81 -16.56
N LEU A 102 7.09 10.12 -15.45
CA LEU A 102 6.11 9.88 -14.38
C LEU A 102 6.06 10.99 -13.34
N GLU A 103 7.05 11.83 -13.31
CA GLU A 103 7.22 12.93 -12.36
C GLU A 103 7.75 14.15 -13.12
N VAL A 104 6.87 14.85 -13.82
CA VAL A 104 7.24 16.13 -14.42
C VAL A 104 6.55 17.24 -13.64
N PRO A 105 7.28 18.24 -13.17
CA PRO A 105 6.69 19.52 -12.83
C PRO A 105 5.86 19.99 -14.03
N GLY A 106 4.52 19.96 -13.90
CA GLY A 106 3.61 20.31 -15.00
C GLY A 106 2.76 19.17 -15.56
N SER A 107 2.95 17.89 -15.15
CA SER A 107 1.96 16.84 -15.46
C SER A 107 0.61 17.21 -14.86
N ALA A 108 -0.47 17.08 -15.64
CA ALA A 108 -1.81 17.43 -15.18
C ALA A 108 -2.19 16.56 -13.98
N SER A 109 -2.28 17.14 -12.80
CA SER A 109 -2.87 16.47 -11.64
C SER A 109 -4.35 16.20 -11.93
N VAL A 110 -4.82 14.98 -11.65
CA VAL A 110 -6.17 14.53 -11.95
C VAL A 110 -6.91 14.06 -10.71
N ALA A 111 -8.23 14.18 -10.75
CA ALA A 111 -9.12 13.77 -9.68
C ALA A 111 -10.44 13.24 -10.27
N PRO A 112 -11.30 12.60 -9.48
CA PRO A 112 -12.66 12.28 -9.93
C PRO A 112 -13.41 13.51 -10.41
N THR A 113 -13.28 14.62 -9.69
CA THR A 113 -13.90 15.92 -9.99
C THR A 113 -12.83 17.01 -10.00
N ALA A 114 -12.95 17.99 -10.91
CA ALA A 114 -12.02 19.10 -10.97
C ALA A 114 -12.04 19.93 -9.66
N ASP A 115 -10.86 20.33 -9.21
CA ASP A 115 -10.64 21.25 -8.09
C ASP A 115 -9.37 22.08 -8.35
N GLU A 116 -8.94 22.89 -7.36
CA GLU A 116 -7.75 23.71 -7.48
C GLU A 116 -6.52 22.86 -7.85
N GLY A 117 -5.98 23.09 -9.03
CA GLY A 117 -4.78 22.42 -9.56
C GLY A 117 -4.98 21.02 -10.12
N ARG A 118 -6.23 20.49 -10.14
CA ARG A 118 -6.54 19.17 -10.69
C ARG A 118 -7.72 19.23 -11.65
N ARG A 119 -7.63 18.54 -12.79
CA ARG A 119 -8.76 18.39 -13.71
C ARG A 119 -9.52 17.09 -13.45
N ALA A 120 -10.80 17.07 -13.85
CA ALA A 120 -11.57 15.82 -13.82
C ALA A 120 -11.08 14.84 -14.89
N LEU A 121 -11.05 13.55 -14.51
CA LEU A 121 -10.83 12.46 -15.47
C LEU A 121 -12.01 12.30 -16.43
N THR A 122 -11.73 12.07 -17.68
CA THR A 122 -12.73 11.60 -18.65
C THR A 122 -13.08 10.13 -18.39
N ILE A 123 -14.20 9.64 -18.93
CA ILE A 123 -14.60 8.23 -18.85
C ILE A 123 -13.52 7.33 -19.49
N ALA A 124 -13.00 7.71 -20.65
CA ALA A 124 -11.96 6.94 -21.36
C ALA A 124 -10.65 6.82 -20.55
N GLU A 125 -10.27 7.87 -19.82
CA GLU A 125 -9.10 7.84 -18.91
C GLU A 125 -9.36 6.93 -17.71
N ILE A 126 -10.56 6.97 -17.13
CA ILE A 126 -10.96 6.08 -16.02
C ILE A 126 -10.85 4.61 -16.49
N GLU A 127 -11.42 4.27 -17.63
CA GLU A 127 -11.35 2.91 -18.20
C GLU A 127 -9.91 2.48 -18.50
N THR A 128 -9.09 3.42 -18.98
CA THR A 128 -7.65 3.18 -19.22
C THR A 128 -6.93 2.87 -17.90
N ILE A 129 -7.17 3.65 -16.84
CA ILE A 129 -6.58 3.41 -15.51
C ILE A 129 -7.00 2.03 -14.98
N ILE A 130 -8.26 1.66 -15.10
CA ILE A 130 -8.77 0.33 -14.70
C ILE A 130 -8.01 -0.79 -15.43
N LYS A 131 -7.80 -0.67 -16.75
CA LYS A 131 -7.00 -1.64 -17.52
C LYS A 131 -5.53 -1.71 -17.04
N LYS A 132 -4.95 -0.58 -16.65
CA LYS A 132 -3.58 -0.52 -16.11
C LYS A 132 -3.44 -1.34 -14.82
N PHE A 133 -4.42 -1.34 -13.91
CA PHE A 133 -4.39 -2.19 -12.72
C PHE A 133 -4.32 -3.68 -13.10
N GLY A 134 -5.10 -4.15 -14.08
CA GLY A 134 -5.02 -5.52 -14.56
C GLY A 134 -3.66 -5.87 -15.17
N GLN A 135 -3.09 -4.97 -15.98
CA GLN A 135 -1.76 -5.15 -16.58
C GLN A 135 -0.65 -5.21 -15.50
N ALA A 136 -0.70 -4.32 -14.52
CA ALA A 136 0.22 -4.30 -13.39
C ALA A 136 0.12 -5.59 -12.55
N ALA A 137 -1.09 -6.07 -12.31
CA ALA A 137 -1.33 -7.33 -11.60
C ALA A 137 -0.75 -8.54 -12.35
N LYS A 138 -0.91 -8.59 -13.68
CA LYS A 138 -0.31 -9.64 -14.52
C LYS A 138 1.22 -9.62 -14.44
N ALA A 139 1.83 -8.44 -14.52
CA ALA A 139 3.29 -8.29 -14.39
C ALA A 139 3.79 -8.67 -12.98
N ALA A 140 3.05 -8.28 -11.93
CA ALA A 140 3.36 -8.65 -10.55
C ALA A 140 3.33 -10.18 -10.36
N ARG A 141 2.32 -10.87 -10.89
CA ARG A 141 2.25 -12.35 -10.86
C ARG A 141 3.45 -12.98 -11.59
N GLN A 142 3.80 -12.47 -12.79
CA GLN A 142 4.97 -12.93 -13.55
C GLN A 142 6.29 -12.66 -12.81
N ALA A 143 6.36 -11.57 -12.05
CA ALA A 143 7.51 -11.23 -11.21
C ALA A 143 7.60 -12.09 -9.93
N GLY A 144 6.68 -13.02 -9.73
CA GLY A 144 6.70 -13.97 -8.63
C GLY A 144 6.19 -13.43 -7.30
N PHE A 145 5.42 -12.34 -7.27
CA PHE A 145 4.71 -11.94 -6.06
C PHE A 145 3.64 -12.98 -5.70
N ASP A 146 3.48 -13.25 -4.43
CA ASP A 146 2.51 -14.22 -3.91
C ASP A 146 1.07 -13.65 -3.87
N PHE A 147 0.93 -12.33 -3.81
CA PHE A 147 -0.34 -11.62 -3.79
C PHE A 147 -0.16 -10.16 -4.22
N ILE A 148 -1.26 -9.48 -4.49
CA ILE A 148 -1.29 -8.02 -4.69
C ILE A 148 -2.19 -7.35 -3.68
N GLU A 149 -1.95 -6.06 -3.43
CA GLU A 149 -2.82 -5.21 -2.65
C GLU A 149 -3.20 -3.97 -3.47
N ILE A 150 -4.49 -3.67 -3.58
CA ILE A 150 -5.00 -2.44 -4.20
C ILE A 150 -4.98 -1.33 -3.16
N HIS A 151 -4.38 -0.18 -3.48
CA HIS A 151 -4.35 0.96 -2.57
C HIS A 151 -5.61 1.84 -2.69
N GLY A 152 -6.65 1.49 -1.95
CA GLY A 152 -7.93 2.22 -1.87
C GLY A 152 -8.08 3.08 -0.61
N ALA A 153 -6.98 3.67 -0.10
CA ALA A 153 -6.96 4.50 1.10
C ALA A 153 -6.13 5.77 0.89
N HIS A 154 -6.02 6.61 1.91
CA HIS A 154 -5.11 7.75 2.04
C HIS A 154 -5.25 8.84 0.95
N GLY A 155 -6.42 8.97 0.35
CA GLY A 155 -6.67 9.99 -0.67
C GLY A 155 -6.06 9.70 -2.04
N TYR A 156 -5.63 8.46 -2.30
CA TYR A 156 -5.30 8.03 -3.65
C TYR A 156 -6.54 7.77 -4.50
N LEU A 157 -6.40 7.66 -5.80
CA LEU A 157 -7.51 7.74 -6.73
C LEU A 157 -8.70 6.81 -6.40
N PRO A 158 -8.51 5.52 -6.04
CA PRO A 158 -9.65 4.67 -5.66
C PRO A 158 -10.37 5.15 -4.40
N CYS A 159 -9.64 5.73 -3.42
CA CYS A 159 -10.23 6.34 -2.24
C CYS A 159 -11.03 7.60 -2.59
N GLN A 160 -10.52 8.44 -3.48
CA GLN A 160 -11.19 9.65 -3.93
C GLN A 160 -12.49 9.35 -4.69
N PHE A 161 -12.50 8.35 -5.57
CA PHE A 161 -13.74 7.93 -6.25
C PHE A 161 -14.82 7.49 -5.28
N PHE A 162 -14.44 6.84 -4.19
CA PHE A 162 -15.39 6.40 -3.16
C PHE A 162 -15.88 7.55 -2.27
N SER A 163 -15.05 8.56 -2.00
CA SER A 163 -15.37 9.71 -1.14
C SER A 163 -16.32 10.70 -1.82
N ALA A 164 -17.49 10.95 -1.25
CA ALA A 164 -18.39 12.01 -1.76
C ALA A 164 -17.80 13.42 -1.62
N ALA A 165 -16.83 13.62 -0.70
CA ALA A 165 -16.13 14.89 -0.56
C ALA A 165 -15.22 15.22 -1.75
N ASP A 166 -14.63 14.20 -2.39
CA ASP A 166 -13.77 14.36 -3.57
C ASP A 166 -14.53 14.11 -4.89
N ASN A 167 -15.50 13.20 -4.88
CA ASN A 167 -16.21 12.75 -6.06
C ASN A 167 -17.60 13.41 -6.15
N ARG A 168 -17.66 14.52 -6.89
CA ARG A 168 -18.90 15.23 -7.22
C ARG A 168 -19.37 14.99 -8.67
N ARG A 169 -18.95 13.87 -9.27
CA ARG A 169 -19.37 13.47 -10.63
C ARG A 169 -20.87 13.18 -10.66
N THR A 170 -21.46 13.39 -11.83
CA THR A 170 -22.88 13.10 -12.11
C THR A 170 -23.06 11.97 -13.12
N ASP A 171 -21.98 11.37 -13.56
CA ASP A 171 -21.99 10.21 -14.47
C ASP A 171 -21.97 8.87 -13.66
N ARG A 172 -21.79 7.75 -14.39
CA ARG A 172 -21.81 6.41 -13.82
C ARG A 172 -20.77 6.13 -12.71
N TYR A 173 -19.80 7.04 -12.49
CA TYR A 173 -18.76 6.92 -11.47
C TYR A 173 -18.97 7.85 -10.27
N GLY A 174 -20.05 8.62 -10.20
CA GLY A 174 -20.32 9.57 -9.12
C GLY A 174 -21.78 9.65 -8.69
N GLY A 175 -22.11 10.58 -7.79
CA GLY A 175 -23.45 10.74 -7.22
C GLY A 175 -23.76 9.70 -6.16
N HIS A 176 -24.59 8.70 -6.43
CA HIS A 176 -25.00 7.66 -5.49
C HIS A 176 -23.83 6.79 -5.02
N LEU A 177 -23.99 6.14 -3.87
CA LEU A 177 -22.94 5.29 -3.27
C LEU A 177 -22.48 4.20 -4.22
N GLU A 178 -23.41 3.51 -4.88
CA GLU A 178 -23.15 2.43 -5.83
C GLU A 178 -22.27 2.91 -7.01
N SER A 179 -22.55 4.11 -7.51
CA SER A 179 -21.75 4.72 -8.58
C SER A 179 -20.34 5.09 -8.12
N ARG A 180 -20.18 5.55 -6.88
CA ARG A 180 -18.86 5.86 -6.31
C ARG A 180 -18.02 4.60 -5.99
N MET A 181 -18.67 3.47 -5.71
CA MET A 181 -18.00 2.16 -5.52
C MET A 181 -17.50 1.57 -6.85
N ARG A 182 -18.13 1.91 -7.98
CA ARG A 182 -17.89 1.32 -9.30
C ARG A 182 -16.44 1.27 -9.71
N PHE A 183 -15.70 2.37 -9.54
CA PHE A 183 -14.28 2.42 -9.94
C PHE A 183 -13.43 1.35 -9.21
N GLY A 184 -13.61 1.19 -7.91
CA GLY A 184 -12.91 0.15 -7.13
C GLY A 184 -13.32 -1.26 -7.53
N LEU A 185 -14.62 -1.49 -7.78
CA LEU A 185 -15.14 -2.79 -8.22
C LEU A 185 -14.62 -3.17 -9.62
N GLU A 186 -14.60 -2.24 -10.56
CA GLU A 186 -14.06 -2.48 -11.91
C GLU A 186 -12.54 -2.71 -11.89
N ILE A 187 -11.79 -2.08 -10.98
CA ILE A 187 -10.37 -2.39 -10.74
C ILE A 187 -10.23 -3.86 -10.31
N VAL A 188 -11.01 -4.31 -9.33
CA VAL A 188 -10.96 -5.71 -8.86
C VAL A 188 -11.29 -6.66 -10.00
N ALA A 189 -12.33 -6.39 -10.77
CA ALA A 189 -12.71 -7.21 -11.94
C ALA A 189 -11.58 -7.28 -12.99
N SER A 190 -10.93 -6.14 -13.31
CA SER A 190 -9.80 -6.08 -14.23
C SER A 190 -8.61 -6.91 -13.74
N ILE A 191 -8.31 -6.84 -12.45
CA ILE A 191 -7.25 -7.62 -11.82
C ILE A 191 -7.61 -9.11 -11.86
N ARG A 192 -8.82 -9.50 -11.48
CA ARG A 192 -9.28 -10.90 -11.52
C ARG A 192 -9.22 -11.51 -12.90
N ALA A 193 -9.61 -10.75 -13.92
CA ALA A 193 -9.45 -11.18 -15.31
C ALA A 193 -7.98 -11.45 -15.69
N ALA A 194 -7.04 -10.71 -15.11
CA ALA A 194 -5.61 -10.84 -15.42
C ALA A 194 -4.89 -11.94 -14.62
N VAL A 195 -5.28 -12.17 -13.35
CA VAL A 195 -4.58 -13.11 -12.46
C VAL A 195 -5.38 -14.36 -12.10
N GLY A 196 -6.65 -14.44 -12.47
CA GLY A 196 -7.54 -15.59 -12.17
C GLY A 196 -8.07 -15.54 -10.73
N LYS A 197 -8.88 -16.56 -10.38
CA LYS A 197 -9.62 -16.62 -9.10
C LYS A 197 -8.76 -17.04 -7.91
N ASP A 198 -7.71 -17.82 -8.14
CA ASP A 198 -6.91 -18.45 -7.07
C ASP A 198 -5.70 -17.60 -6.62
N TYR A 199 -5.43 -16.47 -7.28
CA TYR A 199 -4.33 -15.59 -6.93
C TYR A 199 -4.81 -14.56 -5.91
N PRO A 200 -4.21 -14.45 -4.70
CA PRO A 200 -4.72 -13.59 -3.64
C PRO A 200 -4.70 -12.11 -4.00
N VAL A 201 -5.83 -11.44 -3.82
CA VAL A 201 -6.03 -10.01 -4.06
C VAL A 201 -6.51 -9.34 -2.78
N PHE A 202 -5.67 -8.48 -2.21
CA PHE A 202 -6.00 -7.70 -1.02
C PHE A 202 -6.48 -6.30 -1.44
N TYR A 203 -7.28 -5.69 -0.59
CA TYR A 203 -7.71 -4.31 -0.77
C TYR A 203 -7.41 -3.49 0.48
N ARG A 204 -6.59 -2.45 0.34
CA ARG A 204 -6.42 -1.50 1.42
C ARG A 204 -7.51 -0.47 1.37
N ILE A 205 -8.43 -0.52 2.35
CA ILE A 205 -9.61 0.34 2.40
C ILE A 205 -9.41 1.52 3.34
N GLY A 206 -9.74 2.73 2.87
CA GLY A 206 -9.88 3.92 3.70
C GLY A 206 -11.25 3.93 4.38
N ALA A 207 -11.34 3.35 5.58
CA ALA A 207 -12.61 3.02 6.20
C ALA A 207 -13.42 4.23 6.71
N LYS A 208 -12.76 5.37 6.96
CA LYS A 208 -13.43 6.58 7.46
C LYS A 208 -12.60 7.83 7.14
N GLU A 209 -13.25 8.93 6.79
CA GLU A 209 -12.65 10.26 6.71
C GLU A 209 -13.16 11.16 7.83
N LYS A 210 -12.30 12.04 8.32
CA LYS A 210 -12.63 13.04 9.36
C LYS A 210 -12.92 14.39 8.73
N ARG A 211 -13.87 14.45 7.77
CA ARG A 211 -14.30 15.70 7.12
C ARG A 211 -15.76 15.62 6.69
N PRO A 212 -16.46 16.76 6.54
CA PRO A 212 -17.82 16.81 5.99
C PRO A 212 -17.88 16.15 4.60
N GLY A 213 -18.92 15.37 4.33
CA GLY A 213 -19.09 14.63 3.08
C GLY A 213 -18.09 13.51 2.84
N GLY A 214 -17.15 13.28 3.74
CA GLY A 214 -16.15 12.21 3.63
C GLY A 214 -16.74 10.82 3.87
N ILE A 215 -15.91 9.81 3.63
CA ILE A 215 -16.25 8.39 3.79
C ILE A 215 -16.70 8.11 5.22
N THR A 216 -17.84 7.42 5.39
CA THR A 216 -18.33 6.94 6.68
C THR A 216 -18.09 5.43 6.83
N ILE A 217 -18.00 4.96 8.08
CA ILE A 217 -17.78 3.53 8.34
C ILE A 217 -18.95 2.65 7.80
N SER A 218 -20.17 3.18 7.82
CA SER A 218 -21.34 2.47 7.26
C SER A 218 -21.21 2.27 5.75
N GLN A 219 -20.76 3.29 5.02
CA GLN A 219 -20.48 3.17 3.58
C GLN A 219 -19.35 2.18 3.30
N SER A 220 -18.28 2.21 4.09
CA SER A 220 -17.13 1.31 3.91
C SER A 220 -17.48 -0.15 4.20
N LYS A 221 -18.39 -0.41 5.14
CA LYS A 221 -18.91 -1.77 5.37
C LYS A 221 -19.66 -2.32 4.14
N LEU A 222 -20.50 -1.50 3.52
CA LEU A 222 -21.21 -1.87 2.29
C LEU A 222 -20.21 -2.09 1.16
N PHE A 223 -19.24 -1.17 0.99
CA PHE A 223 -18.23 -1.30 -0.05
C PHE A 223 -17.33 -2.53 0.15
N ALA A 224 -16.93 -2.83 1.37
CA ALA A 224 -16.14 -4.03 1.67
C ALA A 224 -16.89 -5.33 1.29
N ALA A 225 -18.19 -5.41 1.60
CA ALA A 225 -19.01 -6.56 1.21
C ALA A 225 -19.13 -6.70 -0.33
N GLU A 226 -19.26 -5.59 -1.07
CA GLU A 226 -19.29 -5.64 -2.54
C GLU A 226 -17.91 -5.96 -3.14
N LEU A 227 -16.82 -5.48 -2.54
CA LEU A 227 -15.44 -5.83 -2.94
C LEU A 227 -15.14 -7.32 -2.71
N GLU A 228 -15.60 -7.89 -1.59
CA GLU A 228 -15.51 -9.34 -1.32
C GLU A 228 -16.24 -10.15 -2.40
N LYS A 229 -17.49 -9.78 -2.73
CA LYS A 229 -18.26 -10.42 -3.82
C LYS A 229 -17.55 -10.30 -5.18
N ALA A 230 -16.86 -9.18 -5.42
CA ALA A 230 -16.07 -8.96 -6.63
C ALA A 230 -14.75 -9.77 -6.63
N GLY A 231 -14.39 -10.38 -5.51
CA GLY A 231 -13.26 -11.29 -5.40
C GLY A 231 -12.05 -10.73 -4.63
N VAL A 232 -12.23 -9.81 -3.72
CA VAL A 232 -11.18 -9.44 -2.74
C VAL A 232 -11.06 -10.54 -1.69
N ASP A 233 -9.84 -11.01 -1.43
CA ASP A 233 -9.56 -12.14 -0.51
C ASP A 233 -9.13 -11.68 0.89
N ALA A 234 -8.76 -10.42 1.08
CA ALA A 234 -8.46 -9.86 2.40
C ALA A 234 -8.49 -8.33 2.39
N PHE A 235 -8.78 -7.75 3.55
CA PHE A 235 -8.78 -6.29 3.73
C PHE A 235 -7.66 -5.83 4.65
N ASP A 236 -6.95 -4.76 4.26
CA ASP A 236 -6.10 -3.95 5.13
C ASP A 236 -6.85 -2.66 5.47
N VAL A 237 -7.19 -2.47 6.75
CA VAL A 237 -8.06 -1.37 7.14
C VAL A 237 -7.28 -0.18 7.68
N SER A 238 -7.36 0.93 6.96
CA SER A 238 -6.74 2.20 7.32
C SER A 238 -7.75 3.35 7.26
N ILE A 239 -7.25 4.58 7.30
CA ILE A 239 -8.07 5.79 7.24
C ILE A 239 -8.14 6.32 5.80
N GLY A 240 -9.28 6.89 5.41
CA GLY A 240 -9.38 7.80 4.29
C GLY A 240 -8.88 9.18 4.69
N LEU A 241 -8.25 9.88 3.77
CA LEU A 241 -7.72 11.23 3.96
C LEU A 241 -7.86 12.03 2.67
N PRO A 242 -7.90 13.36 2.74
CA PRO A 242 -7.61 14.19 1.57
C PRO A 242 -6.23 13.87 0.99
N SER A 243 -6.08 14.01 -0.33
CA SER A 243 -4.81 13.80 -1.01
C SER A 243 -3.66 14.59 -0.37
N GLY A 244 -2.47 14.01 -0.32
CA GLY A 244 -1.26 14.65 0.21
C GLY A 244 -1.14 14.69 1.74
N ARG A 245 -2.06 14.09 2.49
CA ARG A 245 -1.96 14.03 3.95
C ARG A 245 -1.34 12.75 4.46
N ASN A 246 -0.51 12.86 5.52
CA ASN A 246 0.13 11.71 6.14
C ASN A 246 -0.86 10.93 7.03
N ALA A 247 -1.10 9.67 6.69
CA ALA A 247 -1.97 8.75 7.43
C ALA A 247 -1.32 8.13 8.67
N SER A 248 -0.03 8.37 8.92
CA SER A 248 0.71 7.66 9.97
C SER A 248 0.44 8.25 11.35
N PRO A 249 -0.06 7.45 12.31
CA PRO A 249 -0.28 7.92 13.67
C PRO A 249 1.02 8.39 14.33
N THR A 250 0.96 9.55 14.98
CA THR A 250 2.07 10.10 15.79
C THR A 250 2.12 9.46 17.16
N LYS A 251 3.15 9.82 17.97
CA LYS A 251 3.27 9.38 19.37
C LYS A 251 2.07 9.75 20.25
N ARG A 252 1.29 10.78 19.88
CA ARG A 252 0.09 11.22 20.60
C ARG A 252 -1.15 10.37 20.33
N ALA A 253 -1.17 9.58 19.26
CA ALA A 253 -2.28 8.70 18.95
C ALA A 253 -2.27 7.47 19.85
N LYS A 254 -3.44 6.92 20.19
CA LYS A 254 -3.52 5.65 20.92
C LYS A 254 -2.89 4.52 20.11
N MET A 255 -2.36 3.49 20.77
CA MET A 255 -1.96 2.26 20.08
C MET A 255 -3.20 1.58 19.48
N GLY A 256 -3.01 0.91 18.35
CA GLY A 256 -4.14 0.33 17.63
C GLY A 256 -5.12 1.38 17.08
N THR A 257 -4.64 2.54 16.64
CA THR A 257 -5.46 3.71 16.23
C THR A 257 -6.60 3.36 15.29
N PHE A 258 -6.43 2.37 14.40
CA PHE A 258 -7.42 2.01 13.39
C PHE A 258 -8.14 0.67 13.66
N VAL A 259 -7.92 0.05 14.83
CA VAL A 259 -8.49 -1.25 15.19
C VAL A 259 -10.01 -1.23 15.22
N ASP A 260 -10.62 -0.18 15.76
CA ASP A 260 -12.09 -0.08 15.82
C ASP A 260 -12.71 -0.08 14.40
N MET A 261 -12.02 0.52 13.41
CA MET A 261 -12.44 0.47 12.01
C MET A 261 -12.24 -0.93 11.41
N ALA A 262 -11.11 -1.60 11.70
CA ALA A 262 -10.88 -2.97 11.28
C ALA A 262 -11.95 -3.92 11.82
N THR A 263 -12.29 -3.80 13.11
CA THR A 263 -13.36 -4.56 13.76
C THR A 263 -14.72 -4.33 13.08
N ALA A 264 -15.00 -3.08 12.70
CA ALA A 264 -16.27 -2.77 12.02
C ALA A 264 -16.34 -3.38 10.60
N ILE A 265 -15.23 -3.36 9.85
CA ILE A 265 -15.14 -4.01 8.53
C ILE A 265 -15.23 -5.54 8.68
N LYS A 266 -14.50 -6.14 9.62
CA LYS A 266 -14.53 -7.60 9.88
C LYS A 266 -15.94 -8.12 10.12
N LYS A 267 -16.79 -7.35 10.79
CA LYS A 267 -18.21 -7.72 11.01
C LYS A 267 -19.07 -7.67 9.74
N SER A 268 -18.56 -7.21 8.61
CA SER A 268 -19.33 -7.09 7.35
C SER A 268 -18.80 -7.97 6.22
N VAL A 269 -17.72 -8.71 6.46
CA VAL A 269 -17.09 -9.60 5.48
C VAL A 269 -16.72 -10.94 6.11
N SER A 270 -16.52 -11.96 5.28
CA SER A 270 -16.08 -13.30 5.70
C SER A 270 -14.57 -13.52 5.50
N VAL A 271 -13.95 -12.74 4.63
CA VAL A 271 -12.52 -12.82 4.35
C VAL A 271 -11.68 -12.17 5.45
N PRO A 272 -10.40 -12.56 5.61
CA PRO A 272 -9.52 -12.02 6.64
C PRO A 272 -9.37 -10.50 6.60
N VAL A 273 -9.33 -9.89 7.79
CA VAL A 273 -9.14 -8.45 7.97
C VAL A 273 -7.88 -8.17 8.77
N MET A 274 -7.04 -7.30 8.22
CA MET A 274 -5.81 -6.84 8.85
C MET A 274 -6.01 -5.51 9.56
N ALA A 275 -5.63 -5.46 10.83
CA ALA A 275 -5.54 -4.22 11.61
C ALA A 275 -4.16 -3.61 11.51
N VAL A 276 -4.10 -2.29 11.36
CA VAL A 276 -2.88 -1.49 11.34
C VAL A 276 -3.02 -0.27 12.26
N GLY A 277 -1.94 0.46 12.45
CA GLY A 277 -1.97 1.77 13.11
C GLY A 277 -1.38 1.78 14.52
N ARG A 278 -0.06 1.99 14.62
CA ARG A 278 0.69 2.07 15.86
C ARG A 278 0.54 0.83 16.77
N ILE A 279 0.72 -0.35 16.18
CA ILE A 279 0.81 -1.62 16.90
C ILE A 279 2.31 -1.92 17.07
N ASN A 280 2.87 -1.50 18.20
CA ASN A 280 4.32 -1.56 18.45
C ASN A 280 4.68 -2.60 19.50
N LEU A 281 3.72 -2.95 20.37
CA LEU A 281 3.91 -3.82 21.51
C LEU A 281 3.24 -5.17 21.28
N PRO A 282 3.85 -6.30 21.70
CA PRO A 282 3.28 -7.63 21.55
C PRO A 282 1.89 -7.79 22.16
N GLU A 283 1.72 -7.29 23.39
CA GLU A 283 0.44 -7.37 24.11
C GLU A 283 -0.70 -6.65 23.39
N VAL A 284 -0.40 -5.56 22.66
CA VAL A 284 -1.41 -4.86 21.84
C VAL A 284 -1.82 -5.73 20.64
N ALA A 285 -0.86 -6.37 19.99
CA ALA A 285 -1.12 -7.26 18.86
C ALA A 285 -1.92 -8.51 19.31
N GLU A 286 -1.49 -9.16 20.37
CA GLU A 286 -2.17 -10.33 20.93
C GLU A 286 -3.59 -10.01 21.40
N ASN A 287 -3.80 -8.90 22.10
CA ASN A 287 -5.14 -8.47 22.52
C ASN A 287 -6.10 -8.22 21.33
N ILE A 288 -5.59 -7.70 20.21
CA ILE A 288 -6.40 -7.51 19.00
C ILE A 288 -6.87 -8.86 18.46
N LEU A 289 -5.97 -9.84 18.38
CA LEU A 289 -6.26 -11.18 17.84
C LEU A 289 -7.14 -11.99 18.81
N ASN A 290 -6.80 -12.02 20.09
CA ASN A 290 -7.55 -12.77 21.12
C ASN A 290 -8.98 -12.26 21.31
N GLN A 291 -9.20 -10.95 21.08
CA GLN A 291 -10.54 -10.34 21.09
C GLN A 291 -11.23 -10.41 19.72
N GLU A 292 -10.69 -11.15 18.77
CA GLU A 292 -11.21 -11.33 17.41
C GLU A 292 -11.51 -10.02 16.67
N LYS A 293 -10.80 -8.94 17.03
CA LYS A 293 -10.95 -7.61 16.41
C LYS A 293 -10.40 -7.53 14.99
N ALA A 294 -9.44 -8.39 14.67
CA ALA A 294 -8.86 -8.58 13.35
C ALA A 294 -8.27 -10.00 13.24
N ASP A 295 -7.99 -10.44 12.02
CA ASP A 295 -7.38 -11.75 11.74
C ASP A 295 -5.87 -11.64 11.53
N LEU A 296 -5.41 -10.47 11.07
CA LEU A 296 -4.02 -10.20 10.74
C LEU A 296 -3.57 -8.88 11.39
N ILE A 297 -2.28 -8.81 11.72
CA ILE A 297 -1.66 -7.61 12.25
C ILE A 297 -0.66 -7.05 11.24
N GLY A 298 -0.91 -5.82 10.79
CA GLY A 298 -0.03 -5.09 9.87
C GLY A 298 0.90 -4.13 10.62
N ILE A 299 2.21 -4.38 10.51
CA ILE A 299 3.25 -3.63 11.22
C ILE A 299 4.23 -3.04 10.21
N ALA A 300 4.51 -1.74 10.29
CA ALA A 300 5.50 -1.11 9.42
C ALA A 300 6.64 -0.50 10.24
N ARG A 301 6.40 0.62 10.91
CA ARG A 301 7.46 1.41 11.59
C ARG A 301 8.17 0.64 12.71
N GLN A 302 7.47 -0.24 13.41
CA GLN A 302 8.09 -1.12 14.41
C GLN A 302 9.12 -2.05 13.76
N LEU A 303 8.83 -2.59 12.57
CA LEU A 303 9.77 -3.44 11.83
C LEU A 303 10.92 -2.67 11.15
N VAL A 304 10.80 -1.34 11.04
CA VAL A 304 11.95 -0.48 10.69
C VAL A 304 12.87 -0.33 11.89
N THR A 305 12.28 -0.15 13.08
CA THR A 305 13.02 0.01 14.33
C THR A 305 13.63 -1.30 14.81
N ASP A 306 12.87 -2.38 14.79
CA ASP A 306 13.32 -3.73 15.19
C ASP A 306 12.85 -4.77 14.16
N PRO A 307 13.67 -5.09 13.16
CA PRO A 307 13.29 -6.05 12.13
C PRO A 307 13.11 -7.48 12.66
N LYS A 308 13.67 -7.81 13.82
CA LYS A 308 13.55 -9.12 14.46
C LYS A 308 12.37 -9.23 15.44
N TRP A 309 11.52 -8.20 15.52
CA TRP A 309 10.39 -8.14 16.43
C TRP A 309 9.54 -9.43 16.43
N PRO A 310 9.11 -10.01 15.27
CA PRO A 310 8.30 -11.23 15.28
C PRO A 310 9.02 -12.43 15.90
N ASN A 311 10.32 -12.62 15.60
CA ASN A 311 11.09 -13.70 16.17
C ASN A 311 11.32 -13.53 17.69
N LYS A 312 11.49 -12.30 18.17
CA LYS A 312 11.61 -11.99 19.59
C LYS A 312 10.32 -12.33 20.32
N VAL A 313 9.18 -11.86 19.81
CA VAL A 313 7.84 -12.19 20.38
C VAL A 313 7.62 -13.71 20.41
N LYS A 314 7.91 -14.41 19.30
CA LYS A 314 7.77 -15.87 19.24
C LYS A 314 8.61 -16.61 20.28
N LYS A 315 9.74 -16.03 20.69
CA LYS A 315 10.67 -16.61 21.66
C LYS A 315 10.44 -16.12 23.09
N GLY A 316 9.45 -15.27 23.34
CA GLY A 316 9.22 -14.65 24.66
C GLY A 316 10.31 -13.69 25.11
N GLN A 317 11.02 -13.07 24.16
CA GLN A 317 12.10 -12.12 24.37
C GLN A 317 11.64 -10.67 24.28
N ASP A 318 10.49 -10.37 24.87
CA ASP A 318 9.79 -9.08 24.72
C ASP A 318 10.59 -7.92 25.33
N ASP A 319 11.34 -8.18 26.38
CA ASP A 319 12.27 -7.26 27.05
C ASP A 319 13.42 -6.78 26.14
N THR A 320 13.75 -7.54 25.11
CA THR A 320 14.79 -7.21 24.12
C THR A 320 14.26 -6.38 22.94
N ILE A 321 12.95 -6.15 22.87
CA ILE A 321 12.32 -5.42 21.76
C ILE A 321 12.67 -3.94 21.82
N VAL A 322 13.20 -3.43 20.72
CA VAL A 322 13.44 -1.99 20.54
C VAL A 322 12.18 -1.34 20.00
N ALA A 323 11.46 -0.60 20.84
CA ALA A 323 10.16 -0.03 20.49
C ALA A 323 10.27 1.19 19.55
N CYS A 324 9.39 1.26 18.57
CA CYS A 324 9.24 2.43 17.70
C CYS A 324 8.62 3.60 18.45
N ILE A 325 9.30 4.74 18.49
CA ILE A 325 8.86 5.97 19.17
C ILE A 325 7.81 6.78 18.36
N SER A 326 7.39 6.30 17.22
CA SER A 326 6.38 6.94 16.34
C SER A 326 6.70 8.39 15.97
N CYS A 327 7.98 8.73 15.78
CA CYS A 327 8.45 10.07 15.42
C CYS A 327 8.20 10.43 13.94
N ASN A 328 7.86 9.46 13.11
CA ASN A 328 7.66 9.59 11.66
C ASN A 328 8.89 10.01 10.83
N THR A 329 10.09 10.05 11.41
CA THR A 329 11.33 10.39 10.68
C THR A 329 11.57 9.50 9.46
N CYS A 330 11.13 8.24 9.50
CA CYS A 330 11.23 7.32 8.38
C CYS A 330 10.38 7.72 7.14
N PHE A 331 9.55 8.76 7.25
CA PHE A 331 8.84 9.39 6.13
C PHE A 331 9.54 10.65 5.61
N ASN A 332 10.59 11.15 6.28
CA ASN A 332 11.30 12.36 5.86
C ASN A 332 11.84 12.26 4.41
N PRO A 333 12.36 11.09 3.97
CA PRO A 333 12.76 10.93 2.57
C PRO A 333 11.64 11.21 1.56
N MET A 334 10.37 10.95 1.95
CA MET A 334 9.18 11.23 1.11
C MET A 334 8.78 12.71 1.13
N LEU A 335 9.24 13.48 2.10
CA LEU A 335 8.83 14.86 2.34
C LEU A 335 9.84 15.89 1.80
N GLY A 336 10.90 15.44 1.09
CA GLY A 336 11.94 16.33 0.54
C GLY A 336 12.80 17.02 1.61
N GLU A 337 12.78 16.54 2.86
CA GLU A 337 13.65 17.04 3.92
C GLU A 337 15.11 16.59 3.67
N LYS A 338 16.09 17.22 4.38
CA LYS A 338 17.55 17.03 4.22
C LYS A 338 18.05 15.59 4.50
N TRP A 339 17.43 14.60 3.85
CA TRP A 339 17.87 13.20 3.87
C TRP A 339 18.71 12.95 2.62
N LYS A 340 19.88 12.37 2.79
CA LYS A 340 20.75 11.98 1.67
C LYS A 340 20.61 10.47 1.45
N PHE A 341 20.70 10.06 0.17
CA PHE A 341 20.77 8.64 -0.14
C PHE A 341 21.96 8.01 0.62
N GLY A 342 21.68 7.05 1.46
CA GLY A 342 22.69 6.43 2.32
C GLY A 342 22.51 6.73 3.81
N ASP A 343 21.71 7.71 4.18
CA ASP A 343 21.43 7.97 5.58
C ASP A 343 20.46 6.91 6.16
N PRO A 344 20.59 6.58 7.46
CA PRO A 344 19.61 5.75 8.15
C PRO A 344 18.22 6.37 8.12
N VAL A 345 17.20 5.59 7.77
CA VAL A 345 15.80 6.05 7.72
C VAL A 345 15.13 6.11 9.09
N CYS A 346 15.78 5.65 10.15
CA CYS A 346 15.22 5.60 11.50
C CYS A 346 16.10 6.29 12.53
N LYS A 347 15.48 7.10 13.42
CA LYS A 347 16.18 7.73 14.54
C LYS A 347 16.74 6.74 15.57
N VAL A 348 16.03 5.63 15.76
CA VAL A 348 16.35 4.61 16.78
C VAL A 348 17.28 3.55 16.19
N ASN A 349 16.89 2.94 15.09
CA ASN A 349 17.71 1.93 14.39
C ASN A 349 18.58 2.59 13.32
N LYS A 350 19.86 2.75 13.62
CA LYS A 350 20.83 3.40 12.72
C LYS A 350 21.23 2.52 11.52
N SER A 351 20.91 1.22 11.55
CA SER A 351 21.14 0.34 10.39
C SER A 351 19.96 0.31 9.43
N ALA A 352 18.79 0.88 9.79
CA ALA A 352 17.60 0.83 8.96
C ALA A 352 17.80 1.59 7.64
N GLY A 353 17.67 0.90 6.53
CA GLY A 353 17.95 1.41 5.18
C GLY A 353 19.42 1.30 4.76
N CYS A 354 20.30 0.83 5.65
CA CYS A 354 21.72 0.63 5.43
C CYS A 354 22.15 -0.82 5.71
N GLU A 355 21.22 -1.76 5.73
CA GLU A 355 21.47 -3.16 6.09
C GLU A 355 22.41 -3.90 5.11
N SER A 356 22.72 -3.31 3.95
CA SER A 356 23.68 -3.85 2.99
C SER A 356 25.12 -3.43 3.24
N ASP A 357 25.34 -2.50 4.16
CA ASP A 357 26.63 -1.81 4.33
C ASP A 357 27.46 -2.44 5.50
N GLY A 358 26.89 -3.49 6.12
CA GLY A 358 27.49 -4.25 7.23
C GLY A 358 27.78 -5.70 6.89
#